data_74099e5531e94512c535ebe523f78b1f
#
_entry.id   74099e5531e94512c535ebe523f78b1f
#
_cell.length_a   1.000
_cell.length_b   1.000
_cell.length_c   1.000
_cell.angle_alpha   90.00
_cell.angle_beta   90.00
_cell.angle_gamma   90.00
#
_symmetry.space_group_name_H-M   'P 1'
#
loop_
_entity.id
_entity.type
_entity.pdbx_description
1 polymer ?
#
loop_
_entity_poly.entity_id
_entity_poly.type
_entity_poly.pdbx_seq_one_letter_code
_entity_poly.pdbx_strand_id
1 'polypeptide(L)'
;MVSLSSVGITSALNQMRTDIKTSTQTSSNGYEIQWMLEYGNDPRTDARYEGPQPIGDSDNDGKNELLISGRDCTIRVMKWNENQQTYQQVRALRPPFYPFIHCSAGGMAIGDVTNDGKNEVAATWYTTVYRYIAFKYWIIGLNPYIFKNNGGSADCLIGDCDNDGKNELILSGGPGWESNSSVAEITVFRWNGLFLKKVSEWKDPDVNGYVYMAGLGDVDEDGENEIVCAYENKVIVLNWDAQNKVFVPTQIYKTYGQVSPFGVVCKDCDNDGNAEILLSYDGPRITIFKWNGTGYPMQFDITWPGGDPVIEGIDVGDADNDGANEVCAGAGVTHILQWNESTYVEEATLPTFGWMAVVCIGDCDNDGKNEINAGNVDVNIDSGELFTEWVFKYVPET
;
A
#
# COMPACT_ATOMS: atom_id res chain seq x y z
N MET A 1 -37.28 -34.22 39.93
CA MET A 1 -37.59 -33.47 38.70
C MET A 1 -37.00 -32.07 38.87
N VAL A 2 -35.84 -31.85 38.33
CA VAL A 2 -35.19 -30.55 38.33
C VAL A 2 -35.22 -30.07 36.88
N SER A 3 -35.94 -28.99 36.64
CA SER A 3 -36.08 -28.38 35.34
C SER A 3 -34.78 -27.62 35.01
N LEU A 4 -34.05 -28.03 34.01
CA LEU A 4 -32.98 -27.29 33.38
C LEU A 4 -33.59 -26.21 32.50
N SER A 5 -33.52 -24.94 32.96
CA SER A 5 -33.80 -23.80 32.13
C SER A 5 -32.63 -23.59 31.17
N SER A 6 -32.91 -23.70 29.90
CA SER A 6 -31.99 -23.30 28.82
C SER A 6 -31.72 -21.80 28.87
N VAL A 7 -30.56 -21.44 29.35
CA VAL A 7 -30.02 -20.10 29.14
C VAL A 7 -29.58 -20.04 27.68
N GLY A 8 -30.38 -19.35 26.88
CA GLY A 8 -30.03 -19.00 25.50
C GLY A 8 -28.78 -18.13 25.52
N ILE A 9 -27.70 -18.66 24.96
CA ILE A 9 -26.53 -17.86 24.58
C ILE A 9 -26.98 -17.05 23.34
N THR A 10 -27.55 -15.90 23.62
CA THR A 10 -27.70 -14.85 22.62
C THR A 10 -26.29 -14.35 22.34
N SER A 11 -25.71 -14.83 21.26
CA SER A 11 -24.52 -14.24 20.68
C SER A 11 -24.80 -12.75 20.46
N ALA A 12 -24.19 -11.93 21.29
CA ALA A 12 -24.08 -10.50 21.03
C ALA A 12 -23.15 -10.34 19.82
N LEU A 13 -23.67 -10.57 18.63
CA LEU A 13 -23.23 -9.89 17.44
C LEU A 13 -23.57 -8.42 17.69
N ASN A 14 -22.63 -7.69 18.28
CA ASN A 14 -22.63 -6.25 18.17
C ASN A 14 -22.52 -5.96 16.69
N GLN A 15 -23.67 -5.79 16.06
CA GLN A 15 -23.84 -5.04 14.85
C GLN A 15 -23.33 -3.64 15.21
N MET A 16 -22.08 -3.33 14.86
CA MET A 16 -21.65 -1.96 14.73
C MET A 16 -22.65 -1.32 13.77
N ARG A 17 -23.52 -0.50 14.30
CA ARG A 17 -24.30 0.44 13.52
C ARG A 17 -23.28 1.40 12.93
N THR A 18 -22.88 1.16 11.72
CA THR A 18 -22.32 2.18 10.85
C THR A 18 -23.45 3.19 10.61
N ASP A 19 -23.47 4.25 11.37
CA ASP A 19 -24.24 5.43 11.00
C ASP A 19 -23.52 6.04 9.80
N ILE A 20 -23.90 5.59 8.60
CA ILE A 20 -23.47 6.19 7.34
C ILE A 20 -24.00 7.62 7.37
N LYS A 21 -23.16 8.55 7.76
CA LYS A 21 -23.40 9.96 7.46
C LYS A 21 -23.11 10.13 5.98
N THR A 22 -24.13 9.96 5.14
CA THR A 22 -24.12 10.51 3.80
C THR A 22 -24.13 12.03 3.92
N SER A 23 -23.01 12.64 4.24
CA SER A 23 -22.82 14.05 4.01
C SER A 23 -22.42 14.19 2.54
N THR A 24 -23.29 14.72 1.72
CA THR A 24 -22.93 15.29 0.42
C THR A 24 -22.06 16.52 0.69
N GLN A 25 -20.82 16.29 1.07
CA GLN A 25 -19.80 17.31 1.07
C GLN A 25 -19.11 17.17 -0.27
N THR A 26 -19.51 17.97 -1.24
CA THR A 26 -18.82 18.11 -2.52
C THR A 26 -17.39 18.53 -2.21
N SER A 27 -16.45 17.62 -2.48
CA SER A 27 -15.04 17.98 -2.56
C SER A 27 -14.85 18.95 -3.74
N SER A 28 -13.80 19.74 -3.71
CA SER A 28 -13.46 20.62 -4.83
C SER A 28 -13.20 19.81 -6.10
N ASN A 29 -13.66 20.30 -7.25
CA ASN A 29 -13.34 19.79 -8.58
C ASN A 29 -13.81 18.37 -8.93
N GLY A 30 -15.10 18.05 -8.65
CA GLY A 30 -15.73 16.83 -9.18
C GLY A 30 -15.54 15.56 -8.36
N TYR A 31 -14.72 15.52 -7.33
CA TYR A 31 -14.61 14.34 -6.46
C TYR A 31 -15.64 14.38 -5.31
N GLU A 32 -16.31 13.27 -5.06
CA GLU A 32 -17.28 13.11 -3.98
C GLU A 32 -16.89 11.96 -3.06
N ILE A 33 -17.20 12.06 -1.77
CA ILE A 33 -17.05 10.95 -0.83
C ILE A 33 -18.11 9.89 -1.16
N GLN A 34 -17.68 8.78 -1.75
CA GLN A 34 -18.53 7.63 -2.00
C GLN A 34 -18.79 6.84 -0.72
N TRP A 35 -17.78 6.72 0.11
CA TRP A 35 -17.86 6.01 1.38
C TRP A 35 -16.85 6.56 2.38
N MET A 36 -17.22 6.54 3.65
CA MET A 36 -16.34 6.92 4.75
C MET A 36 -16.66 6.08 5.99
N LEU A 37 -15.62 5.68 6.72
CA LEU A 37 -15.76 4.96 7.98
C LEU A 37 -14.82 5.52 9.03
N GLU A 38 -15.41 6.02 10.12
CA GLU A 38 -14.70 6.43 11.33
C GLU A 38 -14.53 5.22 12.25
N TYR A 39 -13.30 4.89 12.63
CA TYR A 39 -12.99 3.72 13.46
C TYR A 39 -12.95 4.04 14.95
N GLY A 40 -12.63 5.27 15.34
CA GLY A 40 -12.48 5.70 16.71
C GLY A 40 -11.22 6.50 16.94
N ASN A 41 -10.72 6.53 18.18
CA ASN A 41 -9.58 7.36 18.58
C ASN A 41 -8.51 6.60 19.41
N ASP A 42 -8.55 5.27 19.49
CA ASP A 42 -7.47 4.50 20.14
C ASP A 42 -6.39 4.17 19.09
N PRO A 43 -5.19 4.80 19.14
CA PRO A 43 -4.14 4.58 18.15
C PRO A 43 -3.61 3.14 18.11
N ARG A 44 -3.93 2.31 19.11
CA ARG A 44 -3.51 0.90 19.14
C ARG A 44 -4.44 -0.04 18.39
N THR A 45 -5.68 0.39 18.14
CA THR A 45 -6.70 -0.47 17.51
C THR A 45 -7.38 0.19 16.32
N ASP A 46 -7.53 1.51 16.35
CA ASP A 46 -8.36 2.23 15.40
C ASP A 46 -7.55 2.84 14.25
N ALA A 47 -6.24 3.04 14.45
CA ALA A 47 -5.35 3.52 13.40
C ALA A 47 -5.26 2.52 12.23
N ARG A 48 -5.28 3.05 11.02
CA ARG A 48 -4.92 2.28 9.83
C ARG A 48 -3.41 2.11 9.80
N TYR A 49 -2.92 1.12 9.10
CA TYR A 49 -1.49 0.83 9.16
C TYR A 49 -0.77 1.35 7.92
N GLU A 50 0.51 1.61 8.08
CA GLU A 50 1.44 2.09 7.07
C GLU A 50 1.53 1.10 5.92
N GLY A 51 1.46 1.61 4.68
CA GLY A 51 1.60 0.83 3.46
C GLY A 51 0.32 0.77 2.62
N PRO A 52 0.47 0.33 1.37
CA PRO A 52 -0.64 0.33 0.42
C PRO A 52 -1.77 -0.58 0.89
N GLN A 53 -3.00 -0.13 0.65
CA GLN A 53 -4.20 -0.93 0.82
C GLN A 53 -4.67 -1.38 -0.56
N PRO A 54 -4.27 -2.58 -1.01
CA PRO A 54 -4.43 -2.98 -2.39
C PRO A 54 -5.91 -3.20 -2.76
N ILE A 55 -6.22 -2.84 -4.00
CA ILE A 55 -7.49 -3.06 -4.66
C ILE A 55 -7.27 -4.13 -5.71
N GLY A 56 -8.08 -5.20 -5.72
CA GLY A 56 -7.96 -6.27 -6.69
C GLY A 56 -8.83 -7.47 -6.35
N ASP A 57 -8.98 -8.38 -7.30
CA ASP A 57 -9.75 -9.61 -7.16
C ASP A 57 -9.00 -10.63 -6.28
N SER A 58 -9.17 -10.50 -4.98
CA SER A 58 -8.45 -11.29 -3.97
C SER A 58 -9.06 -12.67 -3.74
N ASP A 59 -10.33 -12.87 -4.11
CA ASP A 59 -11.02 -14.17 -3.96
C ASP A 59 -11.27 -14.88 -5.31
N ASN A 60 -10.82 -14.28 -6.40
CA ASN A 60 -10.88 -14.81 -7.76
C ASN A 60 -12.32 -15.01 -8.27
N ASP A 61 -13.24 -14.12 -7.91
CA ASP A 61 -14.61 -14.13 -8.39
C ASP A 61 -14.87 -13.18 -9.56
N GLY A 62 -13.83 -12.47 -10.03
CA GLY A 62 -13.87 -11.52 -11.13
C GLY A 62 -14.27 -10.11 -10.70
N LYS A 63 -14.29 -9.83 -9.40
CA LYS A 63 -14.56 -8.52 -8.82
C LYS A 63 -13.48 -8.14 -7.83
N ASN A 64 -13.13 -6.86 -7.83
CA ASN A 64 -12.14 -6.34 -6.91
C ASN A 64 -12.68 -6.25 -5.49
N GLU A 65 -11.82 -6.51 -4.54
CA GLU A 65 -11.95 -6.14 -3.14
C GLU A 65 -10.97 -5.02 -2.79
N LEU A 66 -11.36 -4.22 -1.80
CA LEU A 66 -10.47 -3.32 -1.09
C LEU A 66 -9.98 -4.00 0.19
N LEU A 67 -8.67 -4.09 0.39
CA LEU A 67 -8.10 -4.63 1.61
C LEU A 67 -7.70 -3.49 2.55
N ILE A 68 -8.27 -3.46 3.76
CA ILE A 68 -7.97 -2.44 4.77
C ILE A 68 -7.27 -3.08 5.96
N SER A 69 -6.01 -2.75 6.20
CA SER A 69 -5.27 -3.18 7.38
C SER A 69 -5.53 -2.28 8.58
N GLY A 70 -5.13 -2.74 9.77
CA GLY A 70 -5.23 -1.96 10.99
C GLY A 70 -4.32 -2.48 12.09
N ARG A 71 -3.98 -1.61 13.03
CA ARG A 71 -3.18 -1.95 14.21
C ARG A 71 -3.87 -2.97 15.13
N ASP A 72 -5.15 -3.26 14.93
CA ASP A 72 -5.90 -4.33 15.61
C ASP A 72 -5.58 -5.74 15.08
N CYS A 73 -4.51 -5.91 14.32
CA CYS A 73 -4.08 -7.18 13.72
C CYS A 73 -5.14 -7.78 12.78
N THR A 74 -5.82 -6.94 12.02
CA THR A 74 -6.86 -7.37 11.09
C THR A 74 -6.63 -6.78 9.71
N ILE A 75 -6.66 -7.63 8.69
CA ILE A 75 -6.90 -7.18 7.32
C ILE A 75 -8.38 -7.43 7.04
N ARG A 76 -9.09 -6.36 6.74
CA ARG A 76 -10.51 -6.40 6.37
C ARG A 76 -10.59 -6.55 4.86
N VAL A 77 -11.34 -7.54 4.41
CA VAL A 77 -11.68 -7.71 2.99
C VAL A 77 -13.03 -7.04 2.78
N MET A 78 -13.04 -5.95 2.07
CA MET A 78 -14.22 -5.13 1.82
C MET A 78 -14.71 -5.38 0.40
N LYS A 79 -16.02 -5.58 0.24
CA LYS A 79 -16.71 -5.65 -1.06
C LYS A 79 -17.75 -4.55 -1.16
N TRP A 80 -17.87 -3.98 -2.34
CA TRP A 80 -18.96 -3.07 -2.65
C TRP A 80 -20.30 -3.82 -2.72
N ASN A 81 -21.30 -3.27 -2.06
CA ASN A 81 -22.68 -3.77 -2.11
C ASN A 81 -23.54 -2.82 -2.93
N GLU A 82 -23.78 -3.15 -4.16
CA GLU A 82 -24.57 -2.37 -5.13
C GLU A 82 -25.97 -2.03 -4.63
N ASN A 83 -26.63 -2.96 -3.91
CA ASN A 83 -27.98 -2.73 -3.42
C ASN A 83 -28.06 -1.76 -2.24
N GLN A 84 -26.98 -1.66 -1.47
CA GLN A 84 -26.90 -0.81 -0.28
C GLN A 84 -26.03 0.43 -0.51
N GLN A 85 -25.36 0.51 -1.66
CA GLN A 85 -24.44 1.59 -2.02
C GLN A 85 -23.41 1.84 -0.89
N THR A 86 -22.73 0.79 -0.48
CA THR A 86 -21.74 0.84 0.62
C THR A 86 -20.77 -0.32 0.56
N TYR A 87 -19.58 -0.14 1.12
CA TYR A 87 -18.64 -1.22 1.34
C TYR A 87 -19.02 -2.04 2.56
N GLN A 88 -18.88 -3.34 2.44
CA GLN A 88 -19.15 -4.29 3.52
C GLN A 88 -17.94 -5.18 3.76
N GLN A 89 -17.55 -5.31 5.01
CA GLN A 89 -16.54 -6.29 5.40
C GLN A 89 -17.10 -7.70 5.23
N VAL A 90 -16.62 -8.42 4.23
CA VAL A 90 -17.05 -9.79 3.96
C VAL A 90 -16.17 -10.83 4.66
N ARG A 91 -14.89 -10.47 4.91
CA ARG A 91 -13.94 -11.33 5.62
C ARG A 91 -12.98 -10.50 6.47
N ALA A 92 -12.33 -11.19 7.40
CA ALA A 92 -11.20 -10.69 8.18
C ALA A 92 -10.07 -11.72 8.11
N LEU A 93 -8.90 -11.29 7.64
CA LEU A 93 -7.68 -12.07 7.73
C LEU A 93 -7.00 -11.74 9.06
N ARG A 94 -6.32 -12.71 9.62
CA ARG A 94 -5.62 -12.61 10.91
C ARG A 94 -4.22 -13.18 10.77
N PRO A 95 -3.24 -12.65 11.52
CA PRO A 95 -1.89 -13.22 11.52
C PRO A 95 -1.91 -14.68 11.98
N PRO A 96 -0.93 -15.46 11.53
CA PRO A 96 -0.72 -16.80 12.08
C PRO A 96 -0.63 -16.75 13.60
N PHE A 97 -1.18 -17.75 14.27
CA PHE A 97 -1.15 -17.86 15.75
C PHE A 97 -1.93 -16.80 16.53
N TYR A 98 -2.75 -15.99 15.86
CA TYR A 98 -3.68 -15.08 16.56
C TYR A 98 -4.64 -15.87 17.48
N PRO A 99 -4.96 -15.44 18.73
CA PRO A 99 -4.59 -14.18 19.36
C PRO A 99 -3.31 -14.21 20.20
N PHE A 100 -2.51 -15.28 20.14
CA PHE A 100 -1.31 -15.43 20.98
C PHE A 100 -0.17 -14.49 20.55
N ILE A 101 -0.17 -14.05 19.30
CA ILE A 101 0.79 -13.12 18.75
C ILE A 101 0.03 -11.94 18.17
N HIS A 102 0.39 -10.74 18.63
CA HIS A 102 -0.08 -9.47 18.11
C HIS A 102 0.99 -8.90 17.17
N CYS A 103 0.61 -8.65 15.94
CA CYS A 103 1.41 -7.92 14.95
C CYS A 103 0.49 -7.23 13.96
N SER A 104 0.87 -6.07 13.51
CA SER A 104 0.20 -5.36 12.43
C SER A 104 0.77 -5.83 11.09
N ALA A 105 -0.01 -5.74 10.02
CA ALA A 105 0.50 -5.88 8.67
C ALA A 105 0.91 -4.48 8.18
N GLY A 106 2.20 -4.23 8.07
CA GLY A 106 2.71 -2.98 7.48
C GLY A 106 2.41 -2.93 5.99
N GLY A 107 2.67 -4.01 5.25
CA GLY A 107 2.42 -4.12 3.84
C GLY A 107 1.49 -5.27 3.47
N MET A 108 0.79 -5.09 2.36
CA MET A 108 -0.10 -6.07 1.76
C MET A 108 0.00 -5.99 0.23
N ALA A 109 -0.19 -7.13 -0.42
CA ALA A 109 -0.29 -7.19 -1.88
C ALA A 109 -1.35 -8.21 -2.32
N ILE A 110 -1.99 -7.95 -3.45
CA ILE A 110 -2.84 -8.91 -4.17
C ILE A 110 -2.14 -9.25 -5.48
N GLY A 111 -2.00 -10.53 -5.80
CA GLY A 111 -1.42 -10.98 -7.05
C GLY A 111 -1.16 -12.48 -7.08
N ASP A 112 -0.86 -12.99 -8.25
CA ASP A 112 -0.57 -14.42 -8.47
C ASP A 112 0.88 -14.74 -8.10
N VAL A 113 1.15 -14.88 -6.79
CA VAL A 113 2.49 -15.23 -6.29
C VAL A 113 2.82 -16.71 -6.51
N THR A 114 1.81 -17.53 -6.74
CA THR A 114 2.03 -18.97 -6.99
C THR A 114 2.20 -19.29 -8.46
N ASN A 115 1.94 -18.35 -9.36
CA ASN A 115 2.03 -18.45 -10.80
C ASN A 115 1.10 -19.53 -11.39
N ASP A 116 -0.11 -19.65 -10.84
CA ASP A 116 -1.12 -20.62 -11.33
C ASP A 116 -2.34 -19.93 -11.96
N GLY A 117 -2.30 -18.62 -12.17
CA GLY A 117 -3.36 -17.79 -12.75
C GLY A 117 -4.42 -17.36 -11.75
N LYS A 118 -4.17 -17.48 -10.44
CA LYS A 118 -5.07 -17.03 -9.37
C LYS A 118 -4.35 -16.12 -8.40
N ASN A 119 -5.03 -15.07 -8.01
CA ASN A 119 -4.49 -14.14 -7.02
C ASN A 119 -4.48 -14.73 -5.62
N GLU A 120 -3.46 -14.38 -4.88
CA GLU A 120 -3.32 -14.53 -3.45
C GLU A 120 -3.24 -13.16 -2.78
N VAL A 121 -3.44 -13.16 -1.47
CA VAL A 121 -3.14 -12.02 -0.60
C VAL A 121 -1.86 -12.31 0.16
N ALA A 122 -0.83 -11.50 -0.04
CA ALA A 122 0.37 -11.50 0.78
C ALA A 122 0.25 -10.44 1.88
N ALA A 123 0.85 -10.72 3.03
CA ALA A 123 0.90 -9.79 4.16
C ALA A 123 2.23 -9.92 4.89
N THR A 124 2.78 -8.81 5.36
CA THR A 124 4.10 -8.75 5.99
C THR A 124 4.15 -9.39 7.37
N TRP A 125 3.01 -9.64 8.02
CA TRP A 125 3.01 -10.40 9.27
C TRP A 125 3.49 -11.84 9.06
N TYR A 126 4.75 -12.11 9.41
CA TYR A 126 5.41 -13.42 9.22
C TYR A 126 5.41 -13.89 7.76
N THR A 127 5.46 -12.97 6.81
CA THR A 127 5.48 -13.30 5.37
C THR A 127 4.43 -14.36 5.05
N THR A 128 3.17 -14.02 5.28
CA THR A 128 2.05 -14.95 5.14
C THR A 128 1.35 -14.75 3.81
N VAL A 129 1.02 -15.84 3.14
CA VAL A 129 0.23 -15.83 1.90
C VAL A 129 -1.09 -16.55 2.15
N TYR A 130 -2.18 -15.89 1.77
CA TYR A 130 -3.56 -16.41 1.87
C TYR A 130 -4.12 -16.65 0.49
N ARG A 131 -4.82 -17.76 0.32
CA ARG A 131 -5.62 -18.07 -0.88
C ARG A 131 -7.07 -18.30 -0.51
N TYR A 132 -7.98 -17.77 -1.32
CA TYR A 132 -9.40 -18.00 -1.16
C TYR A 132 -9.81 -19.33 -1.80
N ILE A 133 -10.30 -20.28 -0.97
CA ILE A 133 -10.72 -21.60 -1.40
C ILE A 133 -12.00 -21.95 -0.64
N ALA A 134 -13.04 -22.42 -1.37
CA ALA A 134 -14.29 -22.88 -0.78
C ALA A 134 -14.89 -21.90 0.24
N PHE A 135 -15.03 -20.64 -0.18
CA PHE A 135 -15.63 -19.54 0.59
C PHE A 135 -14.83 -19.07 1.83
N LYS A 136 -13.54 -19.37 1.90
CA LYS A 136 -12.67 -19.01 3.01
C LYS A 136 -11.24 -18.78 2.55
N TYR A 137 -10.56 -17.80 3.18
CA TYR A 137 -9.12 -17.63 3.03
C TYR A 137 -8.36 -18.64 3.90
N TRP A 138 -7.39 -19.30 3.30
CA TRP A 138 -6.50 -20.26 3.94
C TRP A 138 -5.06 -19.76 3.81
N ILE A 139 -4.29 -19.94 4.88
CA ILE A 139 -2.85 -19.72 4.80
C ILE A 139 -2.27 -20.88 3.98
N ILE A 140 -1.68 -20.56 2.83
CA ILE A 140 -1.01 -21.52 1.95
C ILE A 140 0.50 -21.40 2.04
N GLY A 141 1.01 -20.23 2.39
CA GLY A 141 2.43 -19.94 2.52
C GLY A 141 2.73 -19.21 3.82
N LEU A 142 3.82 -19.59 4.45
CA LEU A 142 4.37 -18.95 5.64
C LEU A 142 5.89 -19.08 5.60
N ASN A 143 6.59 -17.98 5.74
CA ASN A 143 8.02 -18.02 5.91
C ASN A 143 8.43 -17.37 7.24
N PRO A 144 8.98 -18.15 8.19
CA PRO A 144 9.38 -17.64 9.49
C PRO A 144 10.70 -16.83 9.44
N TYR A 145 11.16 -16.43 8.25
CA TYR A 145 12.42 -15.68 8.06
C TYR A 145 12.51 -14.43 8.93
N ILE A 146 11.39 -13.76 9.13
CA ILE A 146 11.26 -12.58 10.02
C ILE A 146 11.68 -12.88 11.46
N PHE A 147 11.53 -14.09 11.95
CA PHE A 147 11.94 -14.46 13.30
C PHE A 147 13.47 -14.40 13.52
N LYS A 148 14.27 -14.48 12.45
CA LYS A 148 15.73 -14.48 12.59
C LYS A 148 16.34 -13.10 12.81
N ASN A 149 15.68 -12.06 12.36
CA ASN A 149 16.31 -10.73 12.28
C ASN A 149 15.70 -9.69 13.26
N ASN A 150 14.76 -10.07 14.13
CA ASN A 150 14.06 -9.18 15.07
C ASN A 150 13.46 -7.92 14.42
N GLY A 151 13.40 -7.87 13.10
CA GLY A 151 12.87 -6.79 12.30
C GLY A 151 11.62 -7.21 11.55
N GLY A 152 10.71 -6.29 11.34
CA GLY A 152 9.54 -6.49 10.50
C GLY A 152 9.86 -6.18 9.05
N SER A 153 9.20 -6.86 8.11
CA SER A 153 9.05 -6.31 6.78
C SER A 153 8.10 -5.14 6.87
N ALA A 154 8.45 -4.01 6.27
CA ALA A 154 7.58 -2.85 6.24
C ALA A 154 6.50 -3.04 5.18
N ASP A 155 6.88 -3.47 3.99
CA ASP A 155 5.98 -3.63 2.85
C ASP A 155 6.27 -4.88 2.05
N CYS A 156 5.32 -5.27 1.18
CA CYS A 156 5.48 -6.36 0.23
C CYS A 156 4.85 -6.04 -1.12
N LEU A 157 5.50 -6.52 -2.18
CA LEU A 157 5.05 -6.44 -3.56
C LEU A 157 4.97 -7.85 -4.16
N ILE A 158 4.12 -8.04 -5.15
CA ILE A 158 4.06 -9.24 -5.99
C ILE A 158 4.30 -8.82 -7.43
N GLY A 159 5.32 -9.38 -8.07
CA GLY A 159 5.63 -9.13 -9.48
C GLY A 159 6.90 -9.83 -9.92
N ASP A 160 7.14 -9.82 -11.22
CA ASP A 160 8.31 -10.43 -11.86
C ASP A 160 9.52 -9.50 -11.71
N CYS A 161 10.33 -9.73 -10.69
CA CYS A 161 11.49 -8.88 -10.40
C CYS A 161 12.83 -9.48 -10.88
N ASP A 162 12.83 -10.70 -11.38
CA ASP A 162 14.00 -11.30 -12.01
C ASP A 162 13.79 -11.56 -13.51
N ASN A 163 12.68 -11.06 -14.06
CA ASN A 163 12.35 -11.01 -15.48
C ASN A 163 12.31 -12.38 -16.16
N ASP A 164 11.91 -13.43 -15.40
CA ASP A 164 11.79 -14.80 -15.93
C ASP A 164 10.35 -15.16 -16.34
N GLY A 165 9.42 -14.21 -16.30
CA GLY A 165 8.01 -14.36 -16.62
C GLY A 165 7.17 -14.92 -15.48
N LYS A 166 7.68 -14.93 -14.25
CA LYS A 166 6.99 -15.39 -13.05
C LYS A 166 7.07 -14.36 -11.95
N ASN A 167 5.99 -14.25 -11.22
CA ASN A 167 5.93 -13.36 -10.06
C ASN A 167 6.68 -13.93 -8.86
N GLU A 168 7.36 -13.05 -8.16
CA GLU A 168 7.92 -13.22 -6.85
C GLU A 168 7.16 -12.43 -5.79
N LEU A 169 7.36 -12.80 -4.54
CA LEU A 169 7.02 -11.98 -3.38
C LEU A 169 8.28 -11.23 -2.93
N ILE A 170 8.23 -9.91 -3.02
CA ILE A 170 9.30 -9.00 -2.67
C ILE A 170 8.96 -8.38 -1.32
N LEU A 171 9.88 -8.42 -0.38
CA LEU A 171 9.74 -7.77 0.93
C LEU A 171 10.76 -6.66 1.06
N SER A 172 10.31 -5.50 1.47
CA SER A 172 11.16 -4.39 1.92
C SER A 172 11.27 -4.38 3.44
N GLY A 173 12.34 -3.82 3.97
CA GLY A 173 12.53 -3.70 5.41
C GLY A 173 13.98 -3.62 5.86
N GLY A 174 14.22 -4.20 7.02
CA GLY A 174 15.52 -4.28 7.67
C GLY A 174 15.36 -4.84 9.08
N PRO A 175 16.43 -5.03 9.86
CA PRO A 175 16.35 -5.57 11.22
C PRO A 175 15.83 -4.54 12.24
N GLY A 176 14.65 -3.96 11.98
CA GLY A 176 13.91 -3.08 12.88
C GLY A 176 14.54 -1.72 13.12
N TRP A 177 13.74 -0.69 13.05
CA TRP A 177 14.13 0.70 13.24
C TRP A 177 14.64 1.03 14.64
N GLU A 178 14.32 0.20 15.62
CA GLU A 178 14.83 0.34 17.01
C GLU A 178 16.22 -0.28 17.23
N SER A 179 16.78 -0.99 16.24
CA SER A 179 18.10 -1.61 16.39
C SER A 179 19.18 -0.69 15.84
N ASN A 180 20.22 -0.42 16.64
CA ASN A 180 21.42 0.32 16.18
C ASN A 180 22.22 -0.41 15.08
N SER A 181 21.67 -1.40 14.44
CA SER A 181 22.28 -2.23 13.38
C SER A 181 21.31 -2.56 12.25
N SER A 182 20.36 -1.68 11.95
CA SER A 182 19.45 -1.86 10.83
C SER A 182 20.18 -1.67 9.51
N VAL A 183 20.01 -2.63 8.61
CA VAL A 183 20.56 -2.62 7.26
C VAL A 183 19.38 -2.58 6.32
N ALA A 184 19.34 -1.61 5.40
CA ALA A 184 18.33 -1.58 4.35
C ALA A 184 18.36 -2.89 3.57
N GLU A 185 17.22 -3.55 3.46
CA GLU A 185 17.13 -4.91 2.91
C GLU A 185 15.92 -5.06 1.98
N ILE A 186 16.16 -5.72 0.86
CA ILE A 186 15.14 -6.28 -0.03
C ILE A 186 15.33 -7.79 -0.03
N THR A 187 14.27 -8.54 0.27
CA THR A 187 14.30 -10.02 0.26
C THR A 187 13.24 -10.55 -0.70
N VAL A 188 13.64 -11.47 -1.57
CA VAL A 188 12.78 -12.01 -2.62
C VAL A 188 12.49 -13.48 -2.38
N PHE A 189 11.22 -13.84 -2.43
CA PHE A 189 10.73 -15.20 -2.29
C PHE A 189 9.99 -15.65 -3.54
N ARG A 190 10.16 -16.91 -3.88
CA ARG A 190 9.43 -17.59 -4.95
C ARG A 190 8.63 -18.76 -4.39
N TRP A 191 7.43 -18.95 -4.90
CA TRP A 191 6.64 -20.15 -4.63
C TRP A 191 7.22 -21.36 -5.35
N ASN A 192 7.50 -22.44 -4.63
CA ASN A 192 8.09 -23.65 -5.20
C ASN A 192 7.08 -24.80 -5.39
N GLY A 193 5.78 -24.52 -5.28
CA GLY A 193 4.69 -25.48 -5.33
C GLY A 193 4.24 -25.98 -3.96
N LEU A 194 4.98 -25.68 -2.88
CA LEU A 194 4.67 -26.13 -1.53
C LEU A 194 4.86 -25.03 -0.47
N PHE A 195 5.89 -24.19 -0.62
CA PHE A 195 6.20 -23.11 0.31
C PHE A 195 6.97 -21.97 -0.39
N LEU A 196 7.03 -20.82 0.29
CA LEU A 196 7.85 -19.69 -0.12
C LEU A 196 9.32 -19.98 0.16
N LYS A 197 10.15 -19.97 -0.88
CA LYS A 197 11.60 -20.13 -0.80
C LYS A 197 12.29 -18.82 -1.08
N LYS A 198 13.14 -18.34 -0.16
CA LYS A 198 14.03 -17.21 -0.45
C LYS A 198 14.93 -17.55 -1.63
N VAL A 199 14.91 -16.72 -2.66
CA VAL A 199 15.70 -16.91 -3.89
C VAL A 199 16.78 -15.86 -4.04
N SER A 200 16.56 -14.65 -3.55
CA SER A 200 17.57 -13.59 -3.55
C SER A 200 17.38 -12.65 -2.36
N GLU A 201 18.41 -11.88 -2.07
CA GLU A 201 18.37 -10.75 -1.15
C GLU A 201 19.39 -9.70 -1.59
N TRP A 202 19.05 -8.45 -1.31
CA TRP A 202 19.98 -7.34 -1.40
C TRP A 202 20.02 -6.61 -0.07
N LYS A 203 21.21 -6.17 0.33
CA LYS A 203 21.45 -5.41 1.55
C LYS A 203 22.47 -4.32 1.28
N ASP A 204 22.22 -3.12 1.77
CA ASP A 204 23.25 -2.08 1.78
C ASP A 204 24.17 -2.26 2.99
N PRO A 205 25.42 -2.67 2.79
CA PRO A 205 26.36 -2.92 3.89
C PRO A 205 26.83 -1.65 4.59
N ASP A 206 26.65 -0.47 3.96
CA ASP A 206 27.30 0.76 4.38
C ASP A 206 26.43 1.63 5.27
N VAL A 207 25.15 1.32 5.43
CA VAL A 207 24.18 2.22 6.06
C VAL A 207 23.25 1.48 7.01
N ASN A 208 23.11 2.01 8.22
CA ASN A 208 21.97 1.71 9.08
C ASN A 208 20.73 2.37 8.44
N GLY A 209 19.90 1.60 7.76
CA GLY A 209 18.75 2.09 7.05
C GLY A 209 17.59 1.08 7.08
N TYR A 210 16.41 1.57 6.77
CA TYR A 210 15.20 0.77 6.71
C TYR A 210 14.42 1.15 5.47
N VAL A 211 14.10 0.17 4.62
CA VAL A 211 13.28 0.40 3.43
C VAL A 211 11.82 0.23 3.85
N TYR A 212 11.09 1.33 3.96
CA TYR A 212 9.66 1.29 4.31
C TYR A 212 8.84 0.70 3.17
N MET A 213 8.92 1.26 1.98
CA MET A 213 8.25 0.78 0.79
C MET A 213 9.26 0.66 -0.36
N ALA A 214 9.00 -0.25 -1.27
CA ALA A 214 9.75 -0.40 -2.50
C ALA A 214 8.80 -0.28 -3.69
N GLY A 215 9.32 0.14 -4.84
CA GLY A 215 8.61 0.13 -6.13
C GLY A 215 9.12 -1.00 -7.01
N LEU A 216 8.30 -1.44 -7.96
CA LEU A 216 8.65 -2.38 -9.01
C LEU A 216 8.13 -1.86 -10.34
N GLY A 217 8.95 -1.80 -11.36
CA GLY A 217 8.60 -1.40 -12.72
C GLY A 217 9.82 -1.26 -13.61
N ASP A 218 9.60 -1.22 -14.91
CA ASP A 218 10.62 -0.90 -15.93
C ASP A 218 10.87 0.62 -15.89
N VAL A 219 11.83 1.03 -15.07
CA VAL A 219 12.09 2.47 -14.84
C VAL A 219 13.27 3.00 -15.68
N ASP A 220 13.92 2.16 -16.49
CA ASP A 220 14.98 2.55 -17.41
C ASP A 220 14.68 2.23 -18.89
N GLU A 221 13.44 1.81 -19.17
CA GLU A 221 12.89 1.58 -20.51
C GLU A 221 13.62 0.49 -21.30
N ASP A 222 14.20 -0.51 -20.59
CA ASP A 222 14.91 -1.60 -21.25
C ASP A 222 14.02 -2.86 -21.47
N GLY A 223 12.79 -2.83 -20.93
CA GLY A 223 11.79 -3.90 -21.02
C GLY A 223 11.90 -4.93 -19.89
N GLU A 224 12.79 -4.71 -18.92
CA GLU A 224 12.94 -5.51 -17.71
C GLU A 224 12.47 -4.67 -16.51
N ASN A 225 11.96 -5.31 -15.45
CA ASN A 225 11.56 -4.61 -14.24
C ASN A 225 12.73 -4.45 -13.28
N GLU A 226 12.83 -3.28 -12.66
CA GLU A 226 13.72 -2.99 -11.54
C GLU A 226 12.94 -2.92 -10.23
N ILE A 227 13.63 -3.24 -9.14
CA ILE A 227 13.19 -2.87 -7.80
C ILE A 227 13.81 -1.53 -7.43
N VAL A 228 12.98 -0.55 -7.09
CA VAL A 228 13.43 0.75 -6.59
C VAL A 228 13.21 0.79 -5.09
N CYS A 229 14.22 1.15 -4.34
CA CYS A 229 14.12 1.36 -2.90
C CYS A 229 14.76 2.69 -2.48
N ALA A 230 14.16 3.30 -1.47
CA ALA A 230 14.63 4.55 -0.92
C ALA A 230 14.70 4.47 0.61
N TYR A 231 15.76 5.01 1.19
CA TYR A 231 15.98 5.00 2.62
C TYR A 231 17.04 6.02 3.01
N GLU A 232 16.91 6.58 4.19
CA GLU A 232 17.82 7.61 4.70
C GLU A 232 17.93 8.80 3.71
N ASN A 233 18.99 8.84 2.95
CA ASN A 233 19.23 9.88 1.96
C ASN A 233 19.60 9.32 0.59
N LYS A 234 19.27 8.05 0.32
CA LYS A 234 19.60 7.35 -0.92
C LYS A 234 18.34 6.92 -1.65
N VAL A 235 18.43 6.89 -2.98
CA VAL A 235 17.51 6.18 -3.87
C VAL A 235 18.32 5.22 -4.70
N ILE A 236 17.96 3.96 -4.69
CA ILE A 236 18.68 2.86 -5.30
C ILE A 236 17.76 2.14 -6.28
N VAL A 237 18.21 1.96 -7.50
CA VAL A 237 17.61 1.08 -8.51
C VAL A 237 18.38 -0.24 -8.50
N LEU A 238 17.67 -1.35 -8.38
CA LEU A 238 18.21 -2.69 -8.32
C LEU A 238 17.86 -3.42 -9.60
N ASN A 239 18.83 -3.54 -10.50
CA ASN A 239 18.71 -4.32 -11.74
C ASN A 239 19.03 -5.79 -11.47
N TRP A 240 18.35 -6.71 -12.11
CA TRP A 240 18.61 -8.13 -11.97
C TRP A 240 19.74 -8.62 -12.89
N ASP A 241 20.80 -9.17 -12.33
CA ASP A 241 21.83 -9.89 -13.08
C ASP A 241 21.45 -11.38 -13.17
N ALA A 242 20.83 -11.76 -14.28
CA ALA A 242 20.38 -13.14 -14.51
C ALA A 242 21.53 -14.17 -14.56
N GLN A 243 22.76 -13.74 -14.92
CA GLN A 243 23.92 -14.62 -14.97
C GLN A 243 24.42 -14.99 -13.57
N ASN A 244 24.53 -13.98 -12.69
CA ASN A 244 25.04 -14.15 -11.33
C ASN A 244 23.91 -14.39 -10.31
N LYS A 245 22.64 -14.18 -10.69
CA LYS A 245 21.45 -14.29 -9.85
C LYS A 245 21.49 -13.39 -8.62
N VAL A 246 21.84 -12.15 -8.84
CA VAL A 246 21.93 -11.11 -7.81
C VAL A 246 21.35 -9.80 -8.31
N PHE A 247 20.91 -8.96 -7.39
CA PHE A 247 20.56 -7.57 -7.70
C PHE A 247 21.82 -6.71 -7.71
N VAL A 248 21.96 -5.92 -8.76
CA VAL A 248 23.05 -4.96 -8.96
C VAL A 248 22.54 -3.56 -8.66
N PRO A 249 23.02 -2.92 -7.59
CA PRO A 249 22.51 -1.61 -7.21
C PRO A 249 23.11 -0.48 -8.05
N THR A 250 22.28 0.46 -8.46
CA THR A 250 22.66 1.76 -9.00
C THR A 250 22.09 2.85 -8.11
N GLN A 251 22.96 3.60 -7.44
CA GLN A 251 22.50 4.75 -6.66
C GLN A 251 22.24 5.94 -7.61
N ILE A 252 20.97 6.35 -7.71
CA ILE A 252 20.55 7.41 -8.64
C ILE A 252 20.47 8.79 -7.98
N TYR A 253 20.24 8.84 -6.66
CA TYR A 253 20.10 10.09 -5.95
C TYR A 253 20.64 10.01 -4.53
N LYS A 254 21.18 11.09 -4.04
CA LYS A 254 21.57 11.27 -2.65
C LYS A 254 21.07 12.64 -2.16
N THR A 255 20.14 12.63 -1.23
CA THR A 255 19.68 13.88 -0.63
C THR A 255 20.75 14.42 0.32
N TYR A 256 20.91 15.75 0.33
CA TYR A 256 21.66 16.42 1.37
C TYR A 256 20.66 17.11 2.30
N GLY A 257 20.16 16.42 3.30
CA GLY A 257 19.17 16.96 4.22
C GLY A 257 18.63 15.92 5.18
N GLN A 258 17.81 16.34 6.12
CA GLN A 258 17.31 15.51 7.24
C GLN A 258 15.97 14.81 6.92
N VAL A 259 15.58 14.73 5.65
CA VAL A 259 14.28 14.17 5.26
C VAL A 259 14.50 12.82 4.61
N SER A 260 14.07 11.77 5.27
CA SER A 260 14.16 10.39 4.76
C SER A 260 13.03 10.12 3.77
N PRO A 261 13.30 9.47 2.63
CA PRO A 261 12.23 8.99 1.76
C PRO A 261 11.44 7.88 2.46
N PHE A 262 10.13 7.87 2.22
CA PHE A 262 9.19 6.94 2.84
C PHE A 262 8.58 5.98 1.84
N GLY A 263 7.81 6.49 0.87
CA GLY A 263 7.14 5.71 -0.15
C GLY A 263 7.84 5.76 -1.50
N VAL A 264 7.70 4.68 -2.27
CA VAL A 264 8.20 4.56 -3.65
C VAL A 264 7.11 3.93 -4.51
N VAL A 265 6.79 4.58 -5.63
CA VAL A 265 5.89 4.06 -6.67
C VAL A 265 6.61 4.17 -8.01
N CYS A 266 6.58 3.09 -8.81
CA CYS A 266 7.13 3.04 -10.17
C CYS A 266 5.96 2.86 -11.13
N LYS A 267 5.47 3.95 -11.70
CA LYS A 267 4.34 3.99 -12.65
C LYS A 267 4.50 5.17 -13.60
N ASP A 268 3.77 5.15 -14.71
CA ASP A 268 3.70 6.24 -15.68
C ASP A 268 3.00 7.45 -15.05
N CYS A 269 3.79 8.42 -14.59
CA CYS A 269 3.31 9.62 -13.90
C CYS A 269 2.98 10.77 -14.88
N ASP A 270 3.58 10.80 -16.06
CA ASP A 270 3.44 11.89 -17.03
C ASP A 270 2.75 11.48 -18.33
N ASN A 271 2.20 10.27 -18.38
CA ASN A 271 1.37 9.74 -19.46
C ASN A 271 2.12 9.56 -20.78
N ASP A 272 3.42 9.30 -20.75
CA ASP A 272 4.20 9.03 -21.97
C ASP A 272 4.35 7.52 -22.26
N GLY A 273 3.83 6.66 -21.39
CA GLY A 273 3.82 5.21 -21.50
C GLY A 273 5.00 4.51 -20.83
N ASN A 274 5.91 5.27 -20.20
CA ASN A 274 7.03 4.75 -19.44
C ASN A 274 6.86 5.01 -17.93
N ALA A 275 7.51 4.22 -17.09
CA ALA A 275 7.38 4.39 -15.65
C ALA A 275 8.39 5.39 -15.09
N GLU A 276 7.93 6.35 -14.32
CA GLU A 276 8.74 7.21 -13.47
C GLU A 276 8.85 6.65 -12.05
N ILE A 277 9.81 7.18 -11.30
CA ILE A 277 10.01 6.90 -9.89
C ILE A 277 9.42 8.06 -9.07
N LEU A 278 8.25 7.84 -8.47
CA LEU A 278 7.65 8.76 -7.52
C LEU A 278 8.11 8.42 -6.10
N LEU A 279 8.61 9.41 -5.38
CA LEU A 279 9.01 9.29 -3.97
C LEU A 279 8.19 10.20 -3.08
N SER A 280 7.84 9.72 -1.90
CA SER A 280 7.38 10.52 -0.77
C SER A 280 8.43 10.58 0.36
N TYR A 281 8.27 11.51 1.29
CA TYR A 281 9.27 11.78 2.33
C TYR A 281 8.67 11.91 3.72
N ASP A 282 9.54 11.73 4.72
CA ASP A 282 9.33 12.21 6.10
C ASP A 282 9.35 13.75 6.10
N GLY A 283 8.30 14.33 5.53
CA GLY A 283 8.08 15.73 5.24
C GLY A 283 6.99 15.86 4.18
N PRO A 284 6.27 16.99 4.08
CA PRO A 284 5.19 17.19 3.12
C PRO A 284 5.74 17.44 1.69
N ARG A 285 6.48 16.47 1.18
CA ARG A 285 7.22 16.55 -0.09
C ARG A 285 7.09 15.29 -0.90
N ILE A 286 6.97 15.44 -2.22
CA ILE A 286 7.16 14.37 -3.21
C ILE A 286 8.19 14.79 -4.23
N THR A 287 8.85 13.82 -4.87
CA THR A 287 9.80 14.02 -5.96
C THR A 287 9.56 12.96 -7.03
N ILE A 288 9.66 13.35 -8.30
CA ILE A 288 9.54 12.42 -9.43
C ILE A 288 10.86 12.43 -10.21
N PHE A 289 11.39 11.24 -10.48
CA PHE A 289 12.57 11.04 -11.32
C PHE A 289 12.16 10.31 -12.59
N LYS A 290 12.68 10.77 -13.72
CA LYS A 290 12.42 10.19 -15.04
C LYS A 290 13.72 9.75 -15.71
N TRP A 291 13.69 8.59 -16.36
CA TRP A 291 14.80 8.14 -17.18
C TRP A 291 15.00 9.00 -18.42
N ASN A 292 16.23 9.31 -18.79
CA ASN A 292 16.56 10.12 -19.95
C ASN A 292 17.51 9.43 -20.94
N GLY A 293 17.62 8.11 -20.86
CA GLY A 293 18.54 7.29 -21.65
C GLY A 293 19.95 7.17 -21.06
N THR A 294 20.27 7.87 -19.97
CA THR A 294 21.60 7.81 -19.32
C THR A 294 21.56 7.89 -17.80
N GLY A 295 20.43 8.26 -17.23
CA GLY A 295 20.24 8.40 -15.78
C GLY A 295 18.87 8.96 -15.45
N TYR A 296 18.65 9.23 -14.18
CA TYR A 296 17.34 9.61 -13.63
C TYR A 296 17.41 11.07 -13.10
N PRO A 297 17.33 12.08 -13.98
CA PRO A 297 17.18 13.46 -13.50
C PRO A 297 15.85 13.63 -12.77
N MET A 298 15.84 14.54 -11.81
CA MET A 298 14.63 14.98 -11.16
C MET A 298 13.76 15.72 -12.19
N GLN A 299 12.56 15.21 -12.43
CA GLN A 299 11.58 15.81 -13.32
C GLN A 299 10.71 16.83 -12.57
N PHE A 300 10.34 16.50 -11.33
CA PHE A 300 9.47 17.33 -10.50
C PHE A 300 9.80 17.22 -9.02
N ASP A 301 9.54 18.29 -8.28
CA ASP A 301 9.72 18.34 -6.83
C ASP A 301 8.76 19.38 -6.24
N ILE A 302 7.95 18.98 -5.26
CA ILE A 302 7.04 19.89 -4.57
C ILE A 302 7.05 19.63 -3.07
N THR A 303 6.90 20.70 -2.30
CA THR A 303 6.69 20.67 -0.84
C THR A 303 5.48 21.52 -0.51
N TRP A 304 4.53 20.96 0.23
CA TRP A 304 3.32 21.67 0.67
C TRP A 304 3.55 22.36 2.02
N PRO A 305 3.60 23.70 2.08
CA PRO A 305 3.80 24.42 3.34
C PRO A 305 2.61 24.23 4.28
N GLY A 306 2.87 23.78 5.50
CA GLY A 306 1.84 23.61 6.52
C GLY A 306 1.01 22.31 6.42
N GLY A 307 1.40 21.40 5.52
CA GLY A 307 0.88 20.04 5.50
C GLY A 307 1.37 19.21 6.69
N ASP A 308 0.82 18.00 6.85
CA ASP A 308 1.36 17.03 7.81
C ASP A 308 2.83 16.77 7.50
N PRO A 309 3.68 16.56 8.52
CA PRO A 309 5.13 16.42 8.30
C PRO A 309 5.52 15.18 7.49
N VAL A 310 4.63 14.20 7.31
CA VAL A 310 4.98 12.94 6.63
C VAL A 310 3.99 12.60 5.54
N ILE A 311 4.49 12.22 4.37
CA ILE A 311 3.70 11.63 3.29
C ILE A 311 4.10 10.16 3.17
N GLU A 312 3.19 9.25 3.52
CA GLU A 312 3.33 7.81 3.27
C GLU A 312 2.45 7.38 2.11
N GLY A 313 1.20 7.81 2.11
CA GLY A 313 0.24 7.47 1.07
C GLY A 313 0.51 8.23 -0.22
N ILE A 314 0.95 7.51 -1.23
CA ILE A 314 1.11 7.99 -2.61
C ILE A 314 0.67 6.89 -3.58
N ASP A 315 0.07 7.29 -4.69
CA ASP A 315 -0.19 6.38 -5.81
C ASP A 315 -0.30 7.17 -7.13
N VAL A 316 -0.29 6.44 -8.24
CA VAL A 316 -0.44 6.96 -9.59
C VAL A 316 -1.46 6.11 -10.33
N GLY A 317 -2.39 6.74 -11.01
CA GLY A 317 -3.43 6.10 -11.83
C GLY A 317 -4.46 7.11 -12.32
N ASP A 318 -5.30 6.69 -13.24
CA ASP A 318 -6.39 7.48 -13.83
C ASP A 318 -7.49 7.69 -12.77
N ALA A 319 -7.35 8.73 -11.97
CA ALA A 319 -8.18 8.99 -10.78
C ALA A 319 -9.50 9.69 -11.11
N ASP A 320 -9.56 10.46 -12.20
CA ASP A 320 -10.76 11.13 -12.68
C ASP A 320 -11.45 10.39 -13.84
N ASN A 321 -10.83 9.30 -14.31
CA ASN A 321 -11.31 8.44 -15.37
C ASN A 321 -11.39 9.12 -16.75
N ASP A 322 -10.45 10.02 -17.03
CA ASP A 322 -10.32 10.70 -18.34
C ASP A 322 -9.36 9.97 -19.30
N GLY A 323 -8.65 8.97 -18.82
CA GLY A 323 -7.69 8.14 -19.54
C GLY A 323 -6.24 8.58 -19.37
N ALA A 324 -5.96 9.62 -18.58
CA ALA A 324 -4.64 10.02 -18.15
C ALA A 324 -4.42 9.63 -16.66
N ASN A 325 -3.17 9.42 -16.27
CA ASN A 325 -2.85 9.16 -14.87
C ASN A 325 -2.62 10.46 -14.11
N GLU A 326 -3.10 10.50 -12.88
CA GLU A 326 -2.79 11.50 -11.88
C GLU A 326 -1.83 10.95 -10.83
N VAL A 327 -1.08 11.85 -10.22
CA VAL A 327 -0.28 11.59 -9.04
C VAL A 327 -1.06 12.03 -7.80
N CYS A 328 -1.39 11.07 -6.93
CA CYS A 328 -2.07 11.35 -5.66
C CYS A 328 -1.10 11.26 -4.49
N ALA A 329 -1.13 12.27 -3.59
CA ALA A 329 -0.27 12.34 -2.42
C ALA A 329 -1.02 12.83 -1.17
N GLY A 330 -0.95 12.08 -0.08
CA GLY A 330 -1.59 12.38 1.20
C GLY A 330 -0.69 13.22 2.11
N ALA A 331 -0.82 14.54 2.05
CA ALA A 331 -0.07 15.51 2.88
C ALA A 331 -1.00 16.24 3.88
N GLY A 332 -1.69 15.50 4.72
CA GLY A 332 -2.80 16.01 5.54
C GLY A 332 -4.10 15.97 4.73
N VAL A 333 -4.30 16.90 3.79
CA VAL A 333 -5.25 16.71 2.69
C VAL A 333 -4.63 15.84 1.61
N THR A 334 -5.42 15.14 0.81
CA THR A 334 -4.91 14.39 -0.33
C THR A 334 -4.90 15.30 -1.56
N HIS A 335 -3.72 15.49 -2.14
CA HIS A 335 -3.49 16.28 -3.32
C HIS A 335 -3.55 15.40 -4.57
N ILE A 336 -4.17 15.89 -5.63
CA ILE A 336 -4.25 15.26 -6.95
C ILE A 336 -3.55 16.17 -7.94
N LEU A 337 -2.51 15.65 -8.60
CA LEU A 337 -1.68 16.39 -9.54
C LEU A 337 -1.78 15.75 -10.91
N GLN A 338 -2.01 16.56 -11.94
CA GLN A 338 -2.03 16.15 -13.33
C GLN A 338 -0.81 16.71 -14.09
N TRP A 339 -0.25 15.92 -15.00
CA TRP A 339 0.80 16.36 -15.91
C TRP A 339 0.22 17.17 -17.07
N ASN A 340 0.75 18.36 -17.31
CA ASN A 340 0.27 19.27 -18.37
C ASN A 340 1.26 19.43 -19.53
N GLU A 341 2.01 18.39 -19.90
CA GLU A 341 3.08 18.38 -20.92
C GLU A 341 4.36 19.13 -20.53
N SER A 342 4.40 19.79 -19.37
CA SER A 342 5.57 20.58 -18.94
C SER A 342 5.86 20.55 -17.45
N THR A 343 4.83 20.39 -16.63
CA THR A 343 4.92 20.31 -15.18
C THR A 343 3.67 19.67 -14.60
N TYR A 344 3.72 19.27 -13.34
CA TYR A 344 2.53 18.83 -12.61
C TYR A 344 1.77 20.04 -12.05
N VAL A 345 0.45 20.01 -12.20
CA VAL A 345 -0.45 21.05 -11.73
C VAL A 345 -1.44 20.43 -10.76
N GLU A 346 -1.68 21.05 -9.63
CA GLU A 346 -2.72 20.59 -8.70
C GLU A 346 -4.09 20.76 -9.35
N GLU A 347 -4.77 19.66 -9.57
CA GLU A 347 -6.11 19.59 -10.14
C GLU A 347 -7.15 19.70 -9.04
N ALA A 348 -6.97 18.93 -7.96
CA ALA A 348 -7.91 18.89 -6.85
C ALA A 348 -7.21 18.60 -5.52
N THR A 349 -7.95 18.88 -4.43
CA THR A 349 -7.62 18.43 -3.08
C THR A 349 -8.81 17.73 -2.46
N LEU A 350 -8.59 16.55 -1.86
CA LEU A 350 -9.64 15.82 -1.15
C LEU A 350 -9.63 16.18 0.34
N PRO A 351 -10.79 16.26 0.99
CA PRO A 351 -10.93 16.69 2.38
C PRO A 351 -10.55 15.60 3.39
N THR A 352 -9.37 15.00 3.21
CA THR A 352 -8.74 14.12 4.20
C THR A 352 -8.05 14.94 5.28
N PHE A 353 -7.61 14.30 6.35
CA PHE A 353 -6.90 14.96 7.45
C PHE A 353 -6.00 13.98 8.21
N GLY A 354 -5.06 14.52 8.98
CA GLY A 354 -4.12 13.76 9.77
C GLY A 354 -2.96 13.21 8.93
N TRP A 355 -2.19 12.29 9.50
CA TRP A 355 -1.13 11.62 8.77
C TRP A 355 -1.71 10.54 7.85
N MET A 356 -1.61 10.79 6.56
CA MET A 356 -2.15 9.91 5.54
C MET A 356 -1.18 8.77 5.23
N ALA A 357 -1.47 7.59 5.77
CA ALA A 357 -0.68 6.40 5.51
C ALA A 357 -1.04 5.71 4.19
N VAL A 358 -2.24 5.95 3.71
CA VAL A 358 -2.80 5.27 2.54
C VAL A 358 -3.32 6.27 1.53
N VAL A 359 -2.92 6.10 0.28
CA VAL A 359 -3.59 6.59 -0.92
C VAL A 359 -3.43 5.48 -1.97
N CYS A 360 -4.53 4.97 -2.51
CA CYS A 360 -4.53 3.94 -3.54
C CYS A 360 -5.63 4.22 -4.56
N ILE A 361 -5.34 3.99 -5.83
CA ILE A 361 -6.27 4.24 -6.95
C ILE A 361 -6.64 2.90 -7.59
N GLY A 362 -7.94 2.68 -7.82
CA GLY A 362 -8.45 1.50 -8.51
C GLY A 362 -9.96 1.37 -8.45
N ASP A 363 -10.51 0.53 -9.29
CA ASP A 363 -11.95 0.24 -9.36
C ASP A 363 -12.39 -0.59 -8.16
N CYS A 364 -12.70 0.10 -7.06
CA CYS A 364 -13.09 -0.53 -5.79
C CYS A 364 -14.54 -1.01 -5.79
N ASP A 365 -15.44 -0.34 -6.54
CA ASP A 365 -16.87 -0.66 -6.57
C ASP A 365 -17.26 -1.56 -7.75
N ASN A 366 -16.33 -1.84 -8.64
CA ASN A 366 -16.47 -2.68 -9.83
C ASN A 366 -17.44 -2.12 -10.88
N ASP A 367 -17.51 -0.82 -11.03
CA ASP A 367 -18.31 -0.18 -12.07
C ASP A 367 -17.50 0.15 -13.34
N GLY A 368 -16.21 -0.18 -13.35
CA GLY A 368 -15.27 0.03 -14.45
C GLY A 368 -14.62 1.41 -14.43
N LYS A 369 -14.72 2.13 -13.32
CA LYS A 369 -14.07 3.41 -13.06
C LYS A 369 -13.26 3.31 -11.78
N ASN A 370 -12.16 4.03 -11.73
CA ASN A 370 -11.33 4.07 -10.54
C ASN A 370 -11.90 5.00 -9.47
N GLU A 371 -11.72 4.60 -8.23
CA GLU A 371 -11.87 5.40 -7.03
C GLU A 371 -10.51 5.66 -6.39
N ILE A 372 -10.47 6.64 -5.48
CA ILE A 372 -9.33 6.90 -4.61
C ILE A 372 -9.68 6.43 -3.21
N ASN A 373 -8.97 5.40 -2.71
CA ASN A 373 -9.01 5.00 -1.32
C ASN A 373 -7.94 5.74 -0.53
N ALA A 374 -8.30 6.29 0.63
CA ALA A 374 -7.40 7.05 1.49
C ALA A 374 -7.66 6.73 2.97
N GLY A 375 -6.59 6.62 3.76
CA GLY A 375 -6.70 6.29 5.19
C GLY A 375 -5.61 6.96 6.03
N ASN A 376 -5.94 7.34 7.27
CA ASN A 376 -5.00 7.97 8.18
C ASN A 376 -4.50 7.03 9.30
N VAL A 377 -3.26 7.25 9.73
CA VAL A 377 -2.57 6.49 10.77
C VAL A 377 -2.35 7.31 12.05
N ASP A 378 -2.42 8.63 11.95
CA ASP A 378 -2.37 9.54 13.10
C ASP A 378 -3.34 10.71 12.90
N VAL A 379 -3.92 11.17 13.99
CA VAL A 379 -4.97 12.19 14.00
C VAL A 379 -4.84 13.06 15.24
N ASN A 380 -5.31 14.29 15.16
CA ASN A 380 -5.39 15.18 16.31
C ASN A 380 -6.63 14.87 17.18
N ILE A 381 -6.48 13.92 18.11
CA ILE A 381 -7.54 13.49 19.01
C ILE A 381 -8.07 14.65 19.86
N ASP A 382 -7.23 15.60 20.22
CA ASP A 382 -7.62 16.76 21.05
C ASP A 382 -8.56 17.71 20.28
N SER A 383 -8.48 17.75 18.93
CA SER A 383 -9.41 18.47 18.07
C SER A 383 -10.70 17.71 17.79
N GLY A 384 -10.78 16.46 18.19
CA GLY A 384 -11.93 15.56 17.97
C GLY A 384 -11.87 14.79 16.66
N GLU A 385 -10.71 14.75 15.99
CA GLU A 385 -10.50 13.92 14.82
C GLU A 385 -10.51 12.43 15.18
N LEU A 386 -10.97 11.59 14.25
CA LEU A 386 -11.01 10.15 14.41
C LEU A 386 -10.20 9.48 13.30
N PHE A 387 -9.64 8.30 13.61
CA PHE A 387 -9.06 7.46 12.57
C PHE A 387 -10.12 7.10 11.55
N THR A 388 -9.87 7.44 10.29
CA THR A 388 -10.88 7.44 9.24
C THR A 388 -10.33 6.81 7.96
N GLU A 389 -11.20 6.13 7.25
CA GLU A 389 -10.98 5.62 5.91
C GLU A 389 -12.00 6.26 4.97
N TRP A 390 -11.56 6.66 3.78
CA TRP A 390 -12.37 7.26 2.74
C TRP A 390 -12.25 6.50 1.43
N VAL A 391 -13.32 6.48 0.66
CA VAL A 391 -13.29 6.19 -0.76
C VAL A 391 -13.94 7.37 -1.48
N PHE A 392 -13.21 7.96 -2.41
CA PHE A 392 -13.67 9.08 -3.23
C PHE A 392 -13.93 8.59 -4.65
N LYS A 393 -14.98 9.10 -5.25
CA LYS A 393 -15.35 8.85 -6.64
C LYS A 393 -15.39 10.17 -7.41
N TYR A 394 -14.86 10.15 -8.63
CA TYR A 394 -14.98 11.29 -9.52
C TYR A 394 -16.37 11.33 -10.18
N VAL A 395 -17.04 12.48 -10.08
CA VAL A 395 -18.33 12.76 -10.68
C VAL A 395 -18.18 14.02 -11.51
N PRO A 396 -18.11 13.92 -12.84
CA PRO A 396 -17.95 15.11 -13.69
C PRO A 396 -19.03 16.15 -13.44
N GLU A 397 -18.66 17.42 -13.39
CA GLU A 397 -19.62 18.52 -13.36
C GLU A 397 -20.49 18.50 -14.62
N THR A 398 -21.82 18.52 -14.46
CA THR A 398 -22.81 18.44 -15.55
C THR A 398 -23.04 19.80 -16.22
#